data_d909b190e2aa7357a2ec5ae5468079eb
#
_entry.id   d909b190e2aa7357a2ec5ae5468079eb
#
_cell.length_a   1.000
_cell.length_b   1.000
_cell.length_c   1.000
_cell.angle_alpha   90.00
_cell.angle_beta   90.00
_cell.angle_gamma   90.00
#
_symmetry.space_group_name_H-M   'P 1'
#
loop_
_entity.id
_entity.type
_entity.pdbx_description
1 polymer ?
#
loop_
_entity_poly.entity_id
_entity_poly.type
_entity_poly.pdbx_seq_one_letter_code
_entity_poly.pdbx_strand_id
1 'polypeptide(L)'
;MTETTLTAPFRFDVVGSLLRPASLKKAHAQLAAGEITTAEELTIQHAEIKRVVDEQVKLGLHAVTDGEFSRSWWHLDFLWGLTGVGKYDYHQSYKFKGDHTRTDNAKLTGKIAFNPDHPFFKAFSYLQSIVPDGVFAKQTIPSPTMLFRDNRSDNWSQFYDSWDAYLTCLLYTSPSPRDRSLS
;
A
#
# COMPACT_ATOMS: atom_id res chain seq x y z
N MET A 1 17.35 17.15 -15.84
CA MET A 1 15.96 16.84 -15.52
C MET A 1 15.25 18.15 -15.27
N THR A 2 14.32 18.53 -16.14
CA THR A 2 13.51 19.73 -15.97
C THR A 2 12.49 19.44 -14.85
N GLU A 3 12.58 20.15 -13.75
CA GLU A 3 11.55 20.12 -12.71
C GLU A 3 10.23 20.61 -13.31
N THR A 4 9.29 19.69 -13.49
CA THR A 4 7.93 20.06 -13.91
C THR A 4 7.18 20.58 -12.70
N THR A 5 7.09 21.88 -12.56
CA THR A 5 6.29 22.52 -11.50
C THR A 5 4.82 22.36 -11.85
N LEU A 6 4.08 21.58 -11.08
CA LEU A 6 2.63 21.51 -11.22
C LEU A 6 1.99 22.81 -10.74
N THR A 7 1.17 23.39 -11.60
CA THR A 7 0.40 24.58 -11.24
C THR A 7 -0.88 24.20 -10.50
N ALA A 8 -1.02 24.68 -9.27
CA ALA A 8 -2.28 24.66 -8.55
C ALA A 8 -3.34 25.59 -9.23
N PRO A 9 -4.66 25.32 -9.04
CA PRO A 9 -5.23 24.33 -8.13
C PRO A 9 -5.43 22.97 -8.78
N PHE A 10 -5.11 21.91 -8.02
CA PHE A 10 -5.58 20.55 -8.32
C PHE A 10 -7.06 20.48 -7.97
N ARG A 11 -7.93 20.50 -8.96
CA ARG A 11 -9.38 20.55 -8.73
C ARG A 11 -10.02 19.17 -8.56
N PHE A 12 -9.31 18.12 -8.97
CA PHE A 12 -9.76 16.75 -8.85
C PHE A 12 -8.54 15.83 -8.69
N ASP A 13 -8.73 14.81 -7.89
CA ASP A 13 -7.73 13.79 -7.57
C ASP A 13 -8.46 12.48 -7.23
N VAL A 14 -7.75 11.37 -7.28
CA VAL A 14 -8.21 10.06 -6.82
C VAL A 14 -7.43 9.64 -5.58
N VAL A 15 -8.10 8.99 -4.63
CA VAL A 15 -7.43 8.49 -3.41
C VAL A 15 -6.38 7.45 -3.78
N GLY A 16 -6.74 6.48 -4.63
CA GLY A 16 -5.75 5.52 -5.12
C GLY A 16 -6.31 4.18 -5.49
N SER A 17 -7.27 3.67 -4.73
CA SER A 17 -7.86 2.36 -4.97
C SER A 17 -8.89 2.39 -6.10
N LEU A 18 -8.76 1.49 -7.06
CA LEU A 18 -9.66 1.32 -8.18
C LEU A 18 -10.18 -0.12 -8.24
N LEU A 19 -11.29 -0.33 -8.98
CA LEU A 19 -11.85 -1.67 -9.14
C LEU A 19 -10.88 -2.57 -9.91
N ARG A 20 -10.48 -3.67 -9.29
CA ARG A 20 -9.64 -4.68 -9.93
C ARG A 20 -10.34 -5.30 -11.12
N PRO A 21 -9.71 -5.32 -12.30
CA PRO A 21 -10.26 -5.96 -13.49
C PRO A 21 -10.39 -7.47 -13.33
N ALA A 22 -11.27 -8.08 -14.12
CA ALA A 22 -11.53 -9.53 -14.06
C ALA A 22 -10.27 -10.37 -14.37
N SER A 23 -9.42 -9.90 -15.28
CA SER A 23 -8.12 -10.50 -15.63
C SER A 23 -7.21 -10.62 -14.41
N LEU A 24 -7.08 -9.56 -13.62
CA LEU A 24 -6.25 -9.55 -12.41
C LEU A 24 -6.84 -10.43 -11.30
N LYS A 25 -8.16 -10.39 -11.10
CA LYS A 25 -8.82 -11.29 -10.14
C LYS A 25 -8.62 -12.77 -10.49
N LYS A 26 -8.69 -13.09 -11.79
CA LYS A 26 -8.44 -14.45 -12.29
C LYS A 26 -6.98 -14.85 -12.06
N ALA A 27 -6.02 -13.95 -12.37
CA ALA A 27 -4.60 -14.22 -12.16
C ALA A 27 -4.27 -14.48 -10.69
N HIS A 28 -4.83 -13.69 -9.76
CA HIS A 28 -4.67 -13.96 -8.32
C HIS A 28 -5.22 -15.32 -7.89
N ALA A 29 -6.39 -15.72 -8.41
CA ALA A 29 -6.97 -17.01 -8.12
C ALA A 29 -6.11 -18.16 -8.68
N GLN A 30 -5.59 -18.02 -9.89
CA GLN A 30 -4.71 -18.98 -10.53
C GLN A 30 -3.37 -19.12 -9.81
N LEU A 31 -2.78 -18.00 -9.35
CA LEU A 31 -1.57 -18.03 -8.54
C LEU A 31 -1.82 -18.75 -7.21
N ALA A 32 -2.92 -18.46 -6.54
CA ALA A 32 -3.30 -19.12 -5.28
C ALA A 32 -3.54 -20.63 -5.46
N ALA A 33 -4.02 -21.05 -6.63
CA ALA A 33 -4.19 -22.47 -7.00
C ALA A 33 -2.89 -23.14 -7.50
N GLY A 34 -1.80 -22.37 -7.66
CA GLY A 34 -0.54 -22.88 -8.22
C GLY A 34 -0.58 -23.15 -9.73
N GLU A 35 -1.57 -22.61 -10.44
CA GLU A 35 -1.75 -22.77 -11.88
C GLU A 35 -0.83 -21.90 -12.71
N ILE A 36 -0.42 -20.75 -12.16
CA ILE A 36 0.56 -19.83 -12.77
C ILE A 36 1.64 -19.48 -11.77
N THR A 37 2.77 -19.01 -12.29
CA THR A 37 3.89 -18.53 -11.49
C THR A 37 3.68 -17.08 -11.05
N THR A 38 4.42 -16.65 -10.02
CA THR A 38 4.45 -15.25 -9.57
C THR A 38 4.89 -14.31 -10.70
N ALA A 39 5.79 -14.73 -11.59
CA ALA A 39 6.25 -13.92 -12.72
C ALA A 39 5.14 -13.70 -13.77
N GLU A 40 4.34 -14.73 -14.03
CA GLU A 40 3.19 -14.64 -14.94
C GLU A 40 2.10 -13.73 -14.35
N GLU A 41 1.79 -13.89 -13.06
CA GLU A 41 0.84 -13.01 -12.36
C GLU A 41 1.32 -11.54 -12.40
N LEU A 42 2.60 -11.30 -12.10
CA LEU A 42 3.19 -9.96 -12.13
C LEU A 42 3.12 -9.32 -13.54
N THR A 43 3.28 -10.11 -14.58
CA THR A 43 3.12 -9.65 -15.98
C THR A 43 1.71 -9.16 -16.24
N ILE A 44 0.70 -9.89 -15.80
CA ILE A 44 -0.72 -9.52 -15.92
C ILE A 44 -0.99 -8.26 -15.07
N GLN A 45 -0.49 -8.22 -13.85
CA GLN A 45 -0.63 -7.08 -12.95
C GLN A 45 -0.04 -5.81 -13.56
N HIS A 46 1.18 -5.86 -14.10
CA HIS A 46 1.85 -4.74 -14.77
C HIS A 46 1.06 -4.25 -15.98
N ALA A 47 0.53 -5.15 -16.80
CA ALA A 47 -0.31 -4.76 -17.94
C ALA A 47 -1.57 -4.00 -17.49
N GLU A 48 -2.24 -4.46 -16.44
CA GLU A 48 -3.43 -3.80 -15.92
C GLU A 48 -3.12 -2.47 -15.22
N ILE A 49 -1.99 -2.37 -14.51
CA ILE A 49 -1.51 -1.10 -13.94
C ILE A 49 -1.23 -0.10 -15.07
N LYS A 50 -0.51 -0.52 -16.12
CA LYS A 50 -0.25 0.35 -17.27
C LYS A 50 -1.55 0.86 -17.90
N ARG A 51 -2.51 -0.03 -18.10
CA ARG A 51 -3.82 0.33 -18.68
C ARG A 51 -4.55 1.36 -17.81
N VAL A 52 -4.60 1.16 -16.48
CA VAL A 52 -5.30 2.10 -15.60
C VAL A 52 -4.58 3.43 -15.44
N VAL A 53 -3.25 3.45 -15.54
CA VAL A 53 -2.46 4.68 -15.59
C VAL A 53 -2.78 5.46 -16.87
N ASP A 54 -2.80 4.80 -18.04
CA ASP A 54 -3.14 5.44 -19.31
C ASP A 54 -4.56 6.06 -19.31
N GLU A 55 -5.53 5.38 -18.70
CA GLU A 55 -6.89 5.93 -18.55
C GLU A 55 -6.93 7.16 -17.63
N GLN A 56 -6.19 7.13 -16.52
CA GLN A 56 -6.08 8.28 -15.62
C GLN A 56 -5.44 9.49 -16.32
N VAL A 57 -4.36 9.27 -17.07
CA VAL A 57 -3.71 10.31 -17.87
C VAL A 57 -4.65 10.88 -18.92
N LYS A 58 -5.36 10.01 -19.63
CA LYS A 58 -6.35 10.40 -20.67
C LYS A 58 -7.51 11.23 -20.10
N LEU A 59 -7.89 10.97 -18.85
CA LEU A 59 -8.87 11.78 -18.11
C LEU A 59 -8.32 13.12 -17.60
N GLY A 60 -7.03 13.40 -17.81
CA GLY A 60 -6.38 14.65 -17.43
C GLY A 60 -5.94 14.70 -15.95
N LEU A 61 -5.79 13.57 -15.27
CA LEU A 61 -5.23 13.56 -13.93
C LEU A 61 -3.73 13.91 -13.97
N HIS A 62 -3.33 14.85 -13.10
CA HIS A 62 -1.92 15.24 -12.95
C HIS A 62 -1.13 14.32 -12.02
N ALA A 63 -1.83 13.62 -11.13
CA ALA A 63 -1.25 12.58 -10.29
C ALA A 63 -2.03 11.27 -10.50
N VAL A 64 -1.31 10.19 -10.80
CA VAL A 64 -1.89 8.88 -11.13
C VAL A 64 -1.42 7.82 -10.15
N THR A 65 -2.24 6.79 -9.96
CA THR A 65 -1.96 5.68 -9.06
C THR A 65 -1.92 4.35 -9.82
N ASP A 66 -1.36 3.32 -9.18
CA ASP A 66 -1.41 1.93 -9.66
C ASP A 66 -2.79 1.26 -9.45
N GLY A 67 -3.79 2.00 -8.95
CA GLY A 67 -5.11 1.47 -8.60
C GLY A 67 -5.12 0.56 -7.38
N GLU A 68 -4.00 0.44 -6.65
CA GLU A 68 -3.74 -0.55 -5.60
C GLU A 68 -3.81 -2.00 -6.12
N PHE A 69 -3.53 -2.21 -7.41
CA PHE A 69 -3.58 -3.53 -8.04
C PHE A 69 -2.48 -4.46 -7.54
N SER A 70 -1.39 -3.90 -7.02
CA SER A 70 -0.29 -4.63 -6.39
C SER A 70 -0.58 -5.13 -4.97
N ARG A 71 -1.76 -4.82 -4.40
CA ARG A 71 -2.11 -5.12 -3.01
C ARG A 71 -3.28 -6.10 -2.90
N SER A 72 -3.26 -6.91 -1.88
CA SER A 72 -4.42 -7.71 -1.45
C SER A 72 -5.32 -6.90 -0.50
N TRP A 73 -4.69 -6.11 0.39
CA TRP A 73 -5.35 -5.18 1.31
C TRP A 73 -4.67 -3.81 1.27
N TRP A 74 -5.45 -2.74 1.25
CA TRP A 74 -4.94 -1.37 1.17
C TRP A 74 -4.00 -0.98 2.32
N HIS A 75 -4.17 -1.55 3.51
CA HIS A 75 -3.40 -1.23 4.72
C HIS A 75 -2.55 -2.39 5.24
N LEU A 76 -3.05 -3.63 5.22
CA LEU A 76 -2.33 -4.77 5.79
C LEU A 76 -1.06 -5.09 5.01
N ASP A 77 -1.10 -5.02 3.68
CA ASP A 77 0.09 -5.28 2.85
C ASP A 77 1.23 -4.30 3.17
N PHE A 78 0.89 -3.03 3.49
CA PHE A 78 1.89 -2.08 3.96
C PHE A 78 2.42 -2.47 5.35
N LEU A 79 1.53 -2.75 6.30
CA LEU A 79 1.92 -3.09 7.66
C LEU A 79 2.78 -4.37 7.70
N TRP A 80 2.45 -5.37 6.92
CA TRP A 80 3.22 -6.61 6.82
C TRP A 80 4.60 -6.42 6.18
N GLY A 81 4.78 -5.37 5.41
CA GLY A 81 6.07 -4.99 4.83
C GLY A 81 7.04 -4.37 5.84
N LEU A 82 6.56 -3.90 7.00
CA LEU A 82 7.41 -3.33 8.04
C LEU A 82 8.17 -4.43 8.79
N THR A 83 9.42 -4.16 9.18
CA THR A 83 10.13 -4.99 10.14
C THR A 83 9.40 -4.96 11.48
N GLY A 84 9.30 -6.08 12.16
CA GLY A 84 8.65 -6.19 13.48
C GLY A 84 7.12 -6.29 13.44
N VAL A 85 6.53 -6.43 12.24
CA VAL A 85 5.09 -6.66 12.06
C VAL A 85 4.87 -7.95 11.29
N GLY A 86 4.03 -8.82 11.82
CA GLY A 86 3.72 -10.12 11.23
C GLY A 86 2.25 -10.29 10.89
N LYS A 87 1.97 -11.26 10.02
CA LYS A 87 0.61 -11.71 9.72
C LYS A 87 0.06 -12.60 10.83
N TYR A 88 -1.24 -12.48 11.10
CA TYR A 88 -1.94 -13.47 11.89
C TYR A 88 -3.42 -13.50 11.53
N ASP A 89 -4.08 -14.61 11.87
CA ASP A 89 -5.52 -14.76 11.72
C ASP A 89 -6.21 -14.24 12.99
N TYR A 90 -7.02 -13.19 12.84
CA TYR A 90 -7.76 -12.58 13.95
C TYR A 90 -9.02 -13.39 14.30
N HIS A 91 -9.41 -14.37 13.46
CA HIS A 91 -10.63 -15.19 13.59
C HIS A 91 -11.93 -14.37 13.64
N GLN A 92 -11.86 -13.07 13.40
CA GLN A 92 -13.00 -12.17 13.32
C GLN A 92 -12.96 -11.43 11.96
N SER A 93 -14.13 -11.24 11.39
CA SER A 93 -14.30 -10.50 10.15
C SER A 93 -15.35 -9.42 10.32
N TYR A 94 -15.22 -8.35 9.55
CA TYR A 94 -16.30 -7.38 9.43
C TYR A 94 -17.46 -8.02 8.68
N LYS A 95 -18.67 -7.91 9.25
CA LYS A 95 -19.88 -8.42 8.65
C LYS A 95 -20.55 -7.31 7.86
N PHE A 96 -20.70 -7.52 6.57
CA PHE A 96 -21.53 -6.71 5.71
C PHE A 96 -22.82 -7.47 5.37
N LYS A 97 -23.85 -6.77 4.91
CA LYS A 97 -25.09 -7.44 4.50
C LYS A 97 -24.81 -8.42 3.35
N GLY A 98 -24.79 -9.71 3.68
CA GLY A 98 -24.59 -10.79 2.69
C GLY A 98 -23.12 -11.19 2.42
N ASP A 99 -22.14 -10.61 3.11
CA ASP A 99 -20.73 -10.93 2.91
C ASP A 99 -19.90 -10.81 4.19
N HIS A 100 -18.75 -11.47 4.21
CA HIS A 100 -17.77 -11.42 5.29
C HIS A 100 -16.40 -11.06 4.72
N THR A 101 -15.67 -10.17 5.39
CA THR A 101 -14.27 -9.94 5.04
C THR A 101 -13.40 -11.09 5.49
N ARG A 102 -12.19 -11.21 4.89
CA ARG A 102 -11.17 -12.13 5.35
C ARG A 102 -10.77 -11.79 6.80
N THR A 103 -10.24 -12.77 7.51
CA THR A 103 -9.82 -12.66 8.92
C THR A 103 -8.36 -12.26 9.09
N ASP A 104 -7.65 -11.99 7.97
CA ASP A 104 -6.26 -11.54 8.00
C ASP A 104 -6.08 -10.27 8.83
N ASN A 105 -5.06 -10.25 9.65
CA ASN A 105 -4.69 -9.09 10.45
C ASN A 105 -3.16 -8.98 10.60
N ALA A 106 -2.71 -7.92 11.24
CA ALA A 106 -1.32 -7.68 11.60
C ALA A 106 -1.14 -7.70 13.11
N LYS A 107 0.05 -8.09 13.59
CA LYS A 107 0.45 -7.94 15.00
C LYS A 107 1.92 -7.63 15.11
N LEU A 108 2.34 -7.04 16.21
CA LEU A 108 3.75 -6.86 16.52
C LEU A 108 4.41 -8.21 16.77
N THR A 109 5.56 -8.42 16.13
CA THR A 109 6.45 -9.58 16.31
C THR A 109 7.84 -9.17 16.79
N GLY A 110 8.08 -7.85 16.89
CA GLY A 110 9.33 -7.25 17.32
C GLY A 110 9.22 -5.73 17.36
N LYS A 111 10.32 -5.04 17.60
CA LYS A 111 10.38 -3.57 17.43
C LYS A 111 10.19 -3.23 15.95
N ILE A 112 9.34 -2.24 15.70
CA ILE A 112 9.08 -1.76 14.33
C ILE A 112 10.34 -1.08 13.80
N ALA A 113 10.68 -1.38 12.54
CA ALA A 113 11.77 -0.71 11.88
C ALA A 113 11.49 -0.58 10.37
N PHE A 114 12.21 0.34 9.74
CA PHE A 114 12.24 0.49 8.29
C PHE A 114 12.73 -0.81 7.64
N ASN A 115 12.06 -1.22 6.58
CA ASN A 115 12.48 -2.34 5.76
C ASN A 115 12.90 -1.83 4.38
N PRO A 116 14.19 -1.89 4.01
CA PRO A 116 14.66 -1.44 2.69
C PRO A 116 14.10 -2.27 1.53
N ASP A 117 13.67 -3.51 1.81
CA ASP A 117 13.07 -4.41 0.82
C ASP A 117 11.53 -4.39 0.85
N HIS A 118 10.94 -3.34 1.40
CA HIS A 118 9.49 -3.22 1.48
C HIS A 118 8.85 -3.32 0.08
N PRO A 119 7.85 -4.21 -0.12
CA PRO A 119 7.28 -4.49 -1.45
C PRO A 119 6.76 -3.24 -2.18
N PHE A 120 6.31 -2.22 -1.43
CA PHE A 120 5.80 -0.98 -1.99
C PHE A 120 6.85 -0.19 -2.76
N PHE A 121 8.13 -0.33 -2.45
CA PHE A 121 9.18 0.36 -3.21
C PHE A 121 9.28 -0.18 -4.65
N LYS A 122 9.20 -1.49 -4.82
CA LYS A 122 9.20 -2.10 -6.17
C LYS A 122 7.95 -1.71 -6.96
N ALA A 123 6.78 -1.75 -6.31
CA ALA A 123 5.52 -1.34 -6.93
C ALA A 123 5.55 0.14 -7.34
N PHE A 124 6.07 1.02 -6.49
CA PHE A 124 6.19 2.45 -6.78
C PHE A 124 7.22 2.73 -7.88
N SER A 125 8.37 2.06 -7.87
CA SER A 125 9.38 2.18 -8.92
C SER A 125 8.82 1.76 -10.28
N TYR A 126 8.01 0.70 -10.33
CA TYR A 126 7.32 0.33 -11.56
C TYR A 126 6.35 1.43 -12.01
N LEU A 127 5.50 1.93 -11.10
CA LEU A 127 4.59 3.04 -11.41
C LEU A 127 5.34 4.24 -11.96
N GLN A 128 6.43 4.66 -11.32
CA GLN A 128 7.27 5.77 -11.79
C GLN A 128 7.86 5.53 -13.18
N SER A 129 8.18 4.28 -13.53
CA SER A 129 8.78 3.95 -14.83
C SER A 129 7.81 4.03 -16.01
N ILE A 130 6.50 4.03 -15.75
CA ILE A 130 5.46 4.01 -16.78
C ILE A 130 4.64 5.31 -16.88
N VAL A 131 4.85 6.23 -15.94
CA VAL A 131 4.16 7.53 -15.92
C VAL A 131 4.82 8.45 -16.96
N PRO A 132 4.05 9.12 -17.84
CA PRO A 132 4.60 10.04 -18.83
C PRO A 132 5.13 11.34 -18.19
N ASP A 133 5.95 12.06 -18.94
CA ASP A 133 6.45 13.37 -18.52
C ASP A 133 5.32 14.34 -18.18
N GLY A 134 5.47 15.09 -17.11
CA GLY A 134 4.48 16.05 -16.64
C GLY A 134 3.34 15.47 -15.80
N VAL A 135 3.35 14.17 -15.53
CA VAL A 135 2.41 13.49 -14.64
C VAL A 135 3.16 12.90 -13.44
N PHE A 136 2.58 12.91 -12.26
CA PHE A 136 3.20 12.38 -11.05
C PHE A 136 2.69 11.00 -10.69
N ALA A 137 3.61 10.10 -10.35
CA ALA A 137 3.28 8.87 -9.68
C ALA A 137 2.87 9.15 -8.23
N LYS A 138 1.72 8.64 -7.81
CA LYS A 138 1.21 8.74 -6.44
C LYS A 138 0.98 7.36 -5.85
N GLN A 139 1.49 7.12 -4.65
CA GLN A 139 1.21 5.92 -3.89
C GLN A 139 0.65 6.29 -2.52
N THR A 140 -0.49 5.71 -2.18
CA THR A 140 -1.10 5.84 -0.85
C THR A 140 -0.46 4.85 0.11
N ILE A 141 -0.24 5.29 1.33
CA ILE A 141 0.18 4.46 2.46
C ILE A 141 -0.78 4.70 3.64
N PRO A 142 -1.03 3.70 4.49
CA PRO A 142 -1.89 3.89 5.65
C PRO A 142 -1.20 4.79 6.69
N SER A 143 -2.02 5.49 7.49
CA SER A 143 -1.51 6.19 8.67
C SER A 143 -0.87 5.20 9.65
N PRO A 144 0.19 5.60 10.37
CA PRO A 144 0.77 4.81 11.47
C PRO A 144 -0.25 4.34 12.51
N THR A 145 -1.29 5.14 12.75
CA THR A 145 -2.38 4.82 13.68
C THR A 145 -3.17 3.56 13.30
N MET A 146 -3.02 3.06 12.08
CA MET A 146 -3.63 1.78 11.68
C MET A 146 -3.11 0.58 12.47
N LEU A 147 -1.94 0.70 13.11
CA LEU A 147 -1.46 -0.33 14.04
C LEU A 147 -2.20 -0.34 15.38
N PHE A 148 -2.95 0.71 15.74
CA PHE A 148 -3.73 0.75 16.99
C PHE A 148 -5.11 0.10 16.85
N ARG A 149 -5.53 -0.22 15.64
CA ARG A 149 -6.83 -0.85 15.40
C ARG A 149 -6.76 -2.37 15.51
N ASP A 150 -7.90 -2.98 15.84
CA ASP A 150 -8.13 -4.41 15.75
C ASP A 150 -7.06 -5.23 16.51
N ASN A 151 -6.64 -4.73 17.68
CA ASN A 151 -5.67 -5.37 18.60
C ASN A 151 -4.28 -5.63 17.99
N ARG A 152 -3.89 -4.90 16.93
CA ARG A 152 -2.63 -5.12 16.20
C ARG A 152 -1.39 -4.85 17.04
N SER A 153 -1.48 -3.97 17.99
CA SER A 153 -0.37 -3.60 18.87
C SER A 153 -0.64 -3.75 20.37
N ASP A 154 -1.65 -4.54 20.76
CA ASP A 154 -1.96 -4.77 22.17
C ASP A 154 -0.78 -5.39 22.95
N ASN A 155 0.11 -6.07 22.25
CA ASN A 155 1.32 -6.67 22.80
C ASN A 155 2.56 -5.75 22.74
N TRP A 156 2.39 -4.44 22.54
CA TRP A 156 3.50 -3.49 22.40
C TRP A 156 4.50 -3.55 23.57
N SER A 157 4.01 -3.76 24.82
CA SER A 157 4.83 -3.84 26.03
C SER A 157 5.81 -5.04 26.05
N GLN A 158 5.66 -6.01 25.16
CA GLN A 158 6.63 -7.10 25.01
C GLN A 158 7.93 -6.63 24.30
N PHE A 159 7.88 -5.48 23.62
CA PHE A 159 8.96 -4.99 22.78
C PHE A 159 9.45 -3.60 23.15
N TYR A 160 8.67 -2.82 23.90
CA TYR A 160 8.95 -1.44 24.26
C TYR A 160 8.77 -1.21 25.74
N ASP A 161 9.66 -0.41 26.33
CA ASP A 161 9.69 -0.10 27.75
C ASP A 161 8.57 0.88 28.16
N SER A 162 8.04 1.65 27.22
CA SER A 162 6.92 2.58 27.45
C SER A 162 6.10 2.78 26.18
N TRP A 163 4.87 3.25 26.35
CA TRP A 163 4.01 3.65 25.24
C TRP A 163 4.63 4.77 24.40
N ASP A 164 5.28 5.75 25.03
CA ASP A 164 5.95 6.85 24.35
C ASP A 164 7.13 6.36 23.49
N ALA A 165 7.87 5.36 23.96
CA ALA A 165 8.93 4.73 23.18
C ALA A 165 8.37 4.03 21.93
N TYR A 166 7.22 3.36 22.07
CA TYR A 166 6.52 2.76 20.94
C TYR A 166 6.04 3.80 19.93
N LEU A 167 5.38 4.88 20.40
CA LEU A 167 4.90 5.97 19.54
C LEU A 167 6.04 6.66 18.80
N THR A 168 7.13 6.96 19.49
CA THR A 168 8.33 7.56 18.90
C THR A 168 8.88 6.68 17.79
N CYS A 169 9.05 5.39 18.05
CA CYS A 169 9.52 4.43 17.04
C CYS A 169 8.60 4.40 15.80
N LEU A 170 7.29 4.37 16.02
CA LEU A 170 6.30 4.33 14.96
C LEU A 170 6.33 5.59 14.07
N LEU A 171 6.49 6.76 14.66
CA LEU A 171 6.60 8.04 13.93
C LEU A 171 7.87 8.09 13.07
N TYR A 172 9.01 7.67 13.60
CA TYR A 172 10.27 7.63 12.83
C TYR A 172 10.25 6.60 11.69
N THR A 173 9.51 5.52 11.85
CA THR A 173 9.39 4.47 10.82
C THR A 173 8.44 4.86 9.68
N SER A 174 7.49 5.76 9.96
CA SER A 174 6.51 6.24 8.97
C SER A 174 6.54 7.76 8.87
N PRO A 175 7.60 8.35 8.31
CA PRO A 175 7.75 9.80 8.23
C PRO A 175 6.62 10.42 7.41
N SER A 176 6.03 11.48 7.96
CA SER A 176 5.02 12.29 7.27
C SER A 176 5.68 13.15 6.20
N PRO A 177 5.00 13.45 5.08
CA PRO A 177 5.47 14.47 4.13
C PRO A 177 5.75 15.83 4.78
N ARG A 178 5.12 16.14 5.91
CA ARG A 178 5.37 17.36 6.68
C ARG A 178 6.77 17.42 7.29
N ASP A 179 7.37 16.25 7.58
CA ASP A 179 8.69 16.18 8.21
C ASP A 179 9.81 16.56 7.22
N ARG A 180 9.54 16.49 5.92
CA ARG A 180 10.49 16.90 4.86
C ARG A 180 10.53 18.41 4.63
N SER A 181 9.56 19.17 5.13
CA SER A 181 9.50 20.61 4.99
C SER A 181 10.35 21.36 6.04
N LEU A 182 10.98 20.65 6.96
CA LEU A 182 11.80 21.16 8.04
C LEU A 182 13.31 20.90 7.86
N SER A 183 13.72 20.34 6.72
CA SER A 183 15.12 20.09 6.35
C SER A 183 15.59 20.99 5.21
#